data_03fb5744ed4b06a1f6fdad4a7b83bdcf
#
_entry.id   03fb5744ed4b06a1f6fdad4a7b83bdcf
#
_cell.length_a   1.000
_cell.length_b   1.000
_cell.length_c   1.000
_cell.angle_alpha   90.00
_cell.angle_beta   90.00
_cell.angle_gamma   90.00
#
_symmetry.space_group_name_H-M   'P 1'
#
loop_
_entity.id
_entity.type
_entity.pdbx_description
1 polymer ?
#
loop_
_entity_poly.entity_id
_entity_poly.type
_entity_poly.pdbx_seq_one_letter_code
_entity_poly.pdbx_strand_id
1 'polypeptide(L)'
;EEDLSQEIGLVTQAYSLYVDGELVGATPYEGALDELLAQLQSSTADENTISCEFAEDVEIKHEYVPTEKVMNLGYLAELLYSTKTAEVTYTVKAGDTWSEIAEDHDMTSKELLEMNPGYDIDKIQIGEVLTLSEAVPYLTVTVKQREYYVEDVMYDIEYTDTAYLYKGDYKVVSAGEYGAADVVANVTYVNGVETERTILSSVTLKEP
;
A
#
# COMPACT_ATOMS: atom_id res chain seq x y z
N GLU A 1 39.34 25.58 25.86
CA GLU A 1 39.62 24.91 24.57
C GLU A 1 39.05 23.50 24.68
N GLU A 2 37.74 23.37 24.44
CA GLU A 2 37.11 22.07 24.30
C GLU A 2 37.59 21.41 23.01
N ASP A 3 37.93 20.15 23.14
CA ASP A 3 38.58 19.33 22.16
C ASP A 3 37.68 19.12 20.89
N LEU A 4 37.87 19.98 19.89
CA LEU A 4 37.24 19.90 18.58
C LEU A 4 37.79 18.71 17.74
N SER A 5 38.64 17.87 18.30
CA SER A 5 39.32 16.78 17.61
C SER A 5 38.55 15.47 17.58
N GLN A 6 37.32 15.37 18.12
CA GLN A 6 36.56 14.13 18.20
C GLN A 6 35.41 13.97 17.17
N GLU A 7 35.19 14.94 16.28
CA GLU A 7 34.11 14.85 15.26
C GLU A 7 34.57 15.01 13.81
N ILE A 8 35.82 14.75 13.49
CA ILE A 8 36.21 14.59 12.08
C ILE A 8 35.96 13.12 11.71
N GLY A 9 34.69 12.81 11.43
CA GLY A 9 34.33 11.54 10.78
C GLY A 9 35.09 11.40 9.46
N LEU A 10 35.61 10.22 9.16
CA LEU A 10 36.21 9.93 7.87
C LEU A 10 35.15 10.08 6.79
N VAL A 11 35.42 10.91 5.78
CA VAL A 11 34.56 11.09 4.61
C VAL A 11 35.20 10.45 3.38
N THR A 12 34.37 9.94 2.49
CA THR A 12 34.79 9.38 1.21
C THR A 12 33.88 9.89 0.09
N GLN A 13 34.42 9.96 -1.10
CA GLN A 13 33.62 10.30 -2.28
C GLN A 13 32.82 9.08 -2.70
N ALA A 14 31.50 9.23 -2.82
CA ALA A 14 30.58 8.15 -3.17
C ALA A 14 29.32 8.69 -3.85
N TYR A 15 28.55 7.78 -4.41
CA TYR A 15 27.19 8.03 -4.92
C TYR A 15 26.22 7.80 -3.78
N SER A 16 25.57 8.86 -3.33
CA SER A 16 24.64 8.88 -2.19
C SER A 16 23.21 8.85 -2.67
N LEU A 17 22.39 8.03 -2.01
CA LEU A 17 20.97 7.92 -2.23
C LEU A 17 20.23 8.73 -1.17
N TYR A 18 19.41 9.66 -1.61
CA TYR A 18 18.48 10.44 -0.81
C TYR A 18 17.05 10.01 -1.09
N VAL A 19 16.26 9.92 -0.05
CA VAL A 19 14.81 9.70 -0.11
C VAL A 19 14.16 10.81 0.71
N ASP A 20 13.32 11.63 0.09
CA ASP A 20 12.70 12.83 0.69
C ASP A 20 13.73 13.76 1.35
N GLY A 21 14.91 13.89 0.74
CA GLY A 21 16.00 14.71 1.22
C GLY A 21 16.80 14.10 2.39
N GLU A 22 16.50 12.90 2.85
CA GLU A 22 17.24 12.17 3.88
C GLU A 22 18.27 11.23 3.25
N LEU A 23 19.53 11.28 3.69
CA LEU A 23 20.59 10.38 3.23
C LEU A 23 20.37 8.98 3.78
N VAL A 24 19.94 8.07 2.93
CA VAL A 24 19.67 6.65 3.26
C VAL A 24 20.97 5.84 3.29
N GLY A 25 21.81 6.00 2.26
CA GLY A 25 23.07 5.30 2.15
C GLY A 25 23.87 5.72 0.91
N ALA A 26 25.05 5.17 0.75
CA ALA A 26 25.93 5.48 -0.37
C ALA A 26 26.70 4.25 -0.86
N THR A 27 27.16 4.30 -2.12
CA THR A 27 28.02 3.29 -2.72
C THR A 27 29.16 3.94 -3.48
N PRO A 28 30.36 3.34 -3.55
CA PRO A 28 31.45 3.88 -4.37
C PRO A 28 31.28 3.59 -5.87
N TYR A 29 30.28 2.81 -6.26
CA TYR A 29 30.10 2.32 -7.63
C TYR A 29 29.13 3.21 -8.42
N GLU A 30 29.62 3.79 -9.52
CA GLU A 30 28.81 4.59 -10.45
C GLU A 30 27.70 3.73 -11.09
N GLY A 31 26.48 4.28 -11.19
CA GLY A 31 25.33 3.63 -11.82
C GLY A 31 24.67 2.52 -10.99
N ALA A 32 25.33 2.07 -9.91
CA ALA A 32 24.82 0.95 -9.12
C ALA A 32 23.51 1.27 -8.37
N LEU A 33 23.30 2.53 -7.99
CA LEU A 33 22.04 2.96 -7.38
C LEU A 33 20.93 3.06 -8.43
N ASP A 34 21.23 3.54 -9.63
CA ASP A 34 20.27 3.59 -10.74
C ASP A 34 19.79 2.18 -11.11
N GLU A 35 20.73 1.21 -11.20
CA GLU A 35 20.40 -0.19 -11.45
C GLU A 35 19.54 -0.79 -10.33
N LEU A 36 19.86 -0.51 -9.07
CA LEU A 36 19.11 -0.96 -7.92
C LEU A 36 17.68 -0.42 -7.94
N LEU A 37 17.49 0.88 -8.14
CA LEU A 37 16.18 1.52 -8.23
C LEU A 37 15.37 0.99 -9.42
N ALA A 38 16.00 0.82 -10.58
CA ALA A 38 15.37 0.23 -11.75
C ALA A 38 14.93 -1.23 -11.49
N GLN A 39 15.74 -2.01 -10.75
CA GLN A 39 15.38 -3.37 -10.37
C GLN A 39 14.18 -3.40 -9.41
N LEU A 40 14.11 -2.46 -8.44
CA LEU A 40 12.97 -2.31 -7.53
C LEU A 40 11.68 -2.04 -8.33
N GLN A 41 11.72 -1.11 -9.28
CA GLN A 41 10.58 -0.80 -10.14
C GLN A 41 10.20 -1.97 -11.04
N SER A 42 11.18 -2.63 -11.69
CA SER A 42 10.92 -3.73 -12.60
C SER A 42 10.39 -5.00 -11.93
N SER A 43 10.63 -5.16 -10.63
CA SER A 43 10.10 -6.31 -9.87
C SER A 43 8.56 -6.27 -9.71
N THR A 44 7.96 -5.09 -9.87
CA THR A 44 6.51 -4.85 -9.72
C THR A 44 5.82 -4.54 -11.05
N ALA A 45 6.59 -4.29 -12.12
CA ALA A 45 6.10 -3.94 -13.45
C ALA A 45 5.99 -5.17 -14.35
N ASP A 46 4.99 -5.17 -15.24
CA ASP A 46 4.76 -6.19 -16.29
C ASP A 46 4.58 -5.54 -17.67
N GLU A 47 4.23 -6.35 -18.68
CA GLU A 47 4.01 -5.89 -20.06
C GLU A 47 2.81 -4.93 -20.23
N ASN A 48 1.89 -4.91 -19.26
CA ASN A 48 0.71 -4.06 -19.24
C ASN A 48 0.92 -2.77 -18.42
N THR A 49 2.11 -2.58 -17.86
CA THR A 49 2.44 -1.43 -17.03
C THR A 49 2.47 -0.15 -17.85
N ILE A 50 1.71 0.85 -17.42
CA ILE A 50 1.63 2.19 -18.02
C ILE A 50 2.70 3.10 -17.41
N SER A 51 2.82 3.08 -16.08
CA SER A 51 3.86 3.81 -15.34
C SER A 51 4.23 3.06 -14.06
N CYS A 52 5.48 3.25 -13.62
CA CYS A 52 5.99 2.75 -12.35
C CYS A 52 6.86 3.84 -11.74
N GLU A 53 6.45 4.37 -10.61
CA GLU A 53 7.06 5.54 -9.98
C GLU A 53 7.20 5.31 -8.48
N PHE A 54 8.19 5.96 -7.86
CA PHE A 54 8.25 6.08 -6.41
C PHE A 54 7.37 7.25 -5.96
N ALA A 55 6.72 7.13 -4.80
CA ALA A 55 5.94 8.22 -4.23
C ALA A 55 6.84 9.28 -3.59
N GLU A 56 8.00 8.83 -3.08
CA GLU A 56 9.02 9.66 -2.45
C GLU A 56 9.90 10.35 -3.51
N ASP A 57 10.49 11.48 -3.13
CA ASP A 57 11.52 12.17 -3.93
C ASP A 57 12.85 11.45 -3.79
N VAL A 58 13.29 10.80 -4.86
CA VAL A 58 14.52 9.98 -4.88
C VAL A 58 15.59 10.69 -5.68
N GLU A 59 16.69 11.06 -5.01
CA GLU A 59 17.83 11.72 -5.61
C GLU A 59 19.12 10.93 -5.43
N ILE A 60 19.95 10.87 -6.46
CA ILE A 60 21.33 10.35 -6.42
C ILE A 60 22.30 11.50 -6.59
N LYS A 61 23.27 11.62 -5.67
CA LYS A 61 24.30 12.65 -5.70
C LYS A 61 25.69 12.04 -5.64
N HIS A 62 26.65 12.62 -6.39
CA HIS A 62 28.06 12.24 -6.28
C HIS A 62 28.76 13.27 -5.40
N GLU A 63 29.11 12.90 -4.18
CA GLU A 63 29.60 13.85 -3.16
C GLU A 63 30.48 13.18 -2.10
N TYR A 64 31.00 13.97 -1.16
CA TYR A 64 31.67 13.44 0.02
C TYR A 64 30.65 13.13 1.12
N VAL A 65 30.61 11.86 1.52
CA VAL A 65 29.71 11.37 2.58
C VAL A 65 30.53 10.74 3.72
N PRO A 66 29.96 10.68 4.96
CA PRO A 66 30.57 9.91 6.04
C PRO A 66 30.81 8.47 5.61
N THR A 67 32.00 7.93 5.87
CA THR A 67 32.38 6.57 5.44
C THR A 67 31.43 5.50 6.03
N GLU A 68 30.83 5.78 7.18
CA GLU A 68 29.82 4.91 7.80
C GLU A 68 28.51 4.79 7.00
N LYS A 69 28.24 5.76 6.12
CA LYS A 69 27.06 5.74 5.21
C LYS A 69 27.32 4.95 3.93
N VAL A 70 28.58 4.62 3.66
CA VAL A 70 28.93 3.74 2.52
C VAL A 70 28.70 2.31 2.90
N MET A 71 27.81 1.65 2.18
CA MET A 71 27.37 0.29 2.50
C MET A 71 27.36 -0.62 1.28
N ASN A 72 27.23 -1.91 1.55
CA ASN A 72 27.07 -2.91 0.50
C ASN A 72 25.69 -2.74 -0.18
N LEU A 73 25.64 -2.88 -1.50
CA LEU A 73 24.39 -2.74 -2.28
C LEU A 73 23.30 -3.73 -1.84
N GLY A 74 23.67 -4.96 -1.45
CA GLY A 74 22.72 -5.94 -0.95
C GLY A 74 22.05 -5.47 0.34
N TYR A 75 22.81 -4.89 1.27
CA TYR A 75 22.27 -4.31 2.48
C TYR A 75 21.41 -3.07 2.21
N LEU A 76 21.85 -2.21 1.26
CA LEU A 76 21.05 -1.07 0.84
C LEU A 76 19.72 -1.51 0.19
N ALA A 77 19.75 -2.57 -0.62
CA ALA A 77 18.55 -3.17 -1.19
C ALA A 77 17.59 -3.66 -0.08
N GLU A 78 18.10 -4.43 0.88
CA GLU A 78 17.30 -4.90 2.02
C GLU A 78 16.69 -3.74 2.81
N LEU A 79 17.46 -2.66 3.01
CA LEU A 79 17.00 -1.46 3.69
C LEU A 79 15.84 -0.79 2.94
N LEU A 80 15.96 -0.63 1.62
CA LEU A 80 14.92 -0.01 0.79
C LEU A 80 13.62 -0.85 0.72
N TYR A 81 13.73 -2.19 0.83
CA TYR A 81 12.58 -3.08 0.94
C TYR A 81 11.98 -3.11 2.36
N SER A 82 12.68 -2.59 3.35
CA SER A 82 12.21 -2.58 4.74
C SER A 82 11.33 -1.38 5.04
N THR A 83 10.83 -1.32 6.26
CA THR A 83 10.07 -0.18 6.76
C THR A 83 10.97 0.79 7.51
N LYS A 84 10.85 2.08 7.22
CA LYS A 84 11.51 3.18 7.94
C LYS A 84 10.96 3.29 9.36
N THR A 85 9.65 3.13 9.51
CA THR A 85 8.94 3.09 10.79
C THR A 85 8.09 1.84 10.84
N ALA A 86 8.26 1.06 11.91
CA ALA A 86 7.44 -0.13 12.12
C ALA A 86 5.99 0.24 12.47
N GLU A 87 5.07 -0.63 12.11
CA GLU A 87 3.69 -0.55 12.58
C GLU A 87 3.65 -0.56 14.11
N VAL A 88 2.82 0.30 14.68
CA VAL A 88 2.55 0.34 16.12
C VAL A 88 1.14 -0.15 16.36
N THR A 89 1.01 -1.19 17.18
CA THR A 89 -0.28 -1.78 17.52
C THR A 89 -0.54 -1.71 19.02
N TYR A 90 -1.83 -1.70 19.40
CA TYR A 90 -2.29 -1.77 20.77
C TYR A 90 -3.26 -2.93 20.94
N THR A 91 -3.09 -3.71 21.99
CA THR A 91 -4.05 -4.77 22.33
C THR A 91 -5.02 -4.28 23.39
N VAL A 92 -6.31 -4.28 23.06
CA VAL A 92 -7.41 -3.82 23.94
C VAL A 92 -7.42 -4.59 25.24
N LYS A 93 -7.46 -3.88 26.37
CA LYS A 93 -7.48 -4.42 27.73
C LYS A 93 -8.85 -4.24 28.38
N ALA A 94 -9.04 -4.90 29.53
CA ALA A 94 -10.26 -4.75 30.31
C ALA A 94 -10.40 -3.32 30.86
N GLY A 95 -11.50 -2.67 30.51
CA GLY A 95 -11.82 -1.31 30.94
C GLY A 95 -11.49 -0.24 29.92
N ASP A 96 -10.81 -0.57 28.84
CA ASP A 96 -10.50 0.36 27.77
C ASP A 96 -11.78 0.75 27.01
N THR A 97 -11.81 2.00 26.59
CA THR A 97 -12.77 2.51 25.62
C THR A 97 -12.04 3.04 24.39
N TRP A 98 -12.72 3.06 23.24
CA TRP A 98 -12.15 3.58 21.99
C TRP A 98 -11.57 4.99 22.13
N SER A 99 -12.31 5.87 22.83
CA SER A 99 -11.90 7.27 23.00
C SER A 99 -10.67 7.41 23.92
N GLU A 100 -10.59 6.61 24.98
CA GLU A 100 -9.44 6.61 25.88
C GLU A 100 -8.19 6.08 25.20
N ILE A 101 -8.31 4.98 24.41
CA ILE A 101 -7.18 4.47 23.64
C ILE A 101 -6.67 5.53 22.65
N ALA A 102 -7.57 6.22 21.95
CA ALA A 102 -7.17 7.28 21.02
C ALA A 102 -6.46 8.44 21.76
N GLU A 103 -7.01 8.92 22.88
CA GLU A 103 -6.45 10.01 23.67
C GLU A 103 -5.09 9.65 24.27
N ASP A 104 -4.93 8.43 24.80
CA ASP A 104 -3.67 7.94 25.39
C ASP A 104 -2.53 7.83 24.35
N HIS A 105 -2.88 7.81 23.07
CA HIS A 105 -1.93 7.74 21.95
C HIS A 105 -1.90 9.01 21.09
N ASP A 106 -2.33 10.15 21.63
CA ASP A 106 -2.32 11.45 20.96
C ASP A 106 -3.11 11.48 19.64
N MET A 107 -4.17 10.67 19.54
CA MET A 107 -5.03 10.54 18.36
C MET A 107 -6.46 10.96 18.65
N THR A 108 -7.18 11.33 17.63
CA THR A 108 -8.64 11.44 17.71
C THR A 108 -9.30 10.06 17.48
N SER A 109 -10.51 9.87 18.01
CA SER A 109 -11.30 8.66 17.75
C SER A 109 -11.54 8.40 16.25
N LYS A 110 -11.56 9.48 15.45
CA LYS A 110 -11.73 9.40 14.00
C LYS A 110 -10.46 8.87 13.30
N GLU A 111 -9.30 9.38 13.67
CA GLU A 111 -8.00 8.91 13.14
C GLU A 111 -7.77 7.45 13.49
N LEU A 112 -8.07 7.05 14.74
CA LEU A 112 -7.99 5.64 15.14
C LEU A 112 -8.94 4.75 14.31
N LEU A 113 -10.14 5.23 13.96
CA LEU A 113 -11.09 4.49 13.12
C LEU A 113 -10.62 4.39 11.66
N GLU A 114 -10.02 5.43 11.13
CA GLU A 114 -9.45 5.44 9.76
C GLU A 114 -8.33 4.40 9.62
N MET A 115 -7.52 4.21 10.67
CA MET A 115 -6.48 3.17 10.70
C MET A 115 -7.03 1.76 10.97
N ASN A 116 -8.27 1.65 11.47
CA ASN A 116 -8.90 0.38 11.82
C ASN A 116 -10.27 0.23 11.14
N PRO A 117 -10.33 0.21 9.80
CA PRO A 117 -11.59 0.11 9.08
C PRO A 117 -12.28 -1.23 9.39
N GLY A 118 -13.56 -1.16 9.71
CA GLY A 118 -14.38 -2.34 10.02
C GLY A 118 -14.60 -2.60 11.52
N TYR A 119 -13.97 -1.83 12.41
CA TYR A 119 -14.30 -1.86 13.83
C TYR A 119 -15.53 -1.01 14.14
N ASP A 120 -16.32 -1.47 15.11
CA ASP A 120 -17.42 -0.72 15.71
C ASP A 120 -16.90 -0.05 17.00
N ILE A 121 -16.80 1.28 16.98
CA ILE A 121 -16.24 2.07 18.10
C ILE A 121 -16.93 1.85 19.43
N ASP A 122 -18.19 1.42 19.40
CA ASP A 122 -19.01 1.15 20.60
C ASP A 122 -18.90 -0.31 21.08
N LYS A 123 -18.17 -1.19 20.35
CA LYS A 123 -18.17 -2.64 20.60
C LYS A 123 -16.78 -3.29 20.53
N ILE A 124 -15.74 -2.55 20.88
CA ILE A 124 -14.39 -3.15 20.97
C ILE A 124 -14.36 -4.24 22.03
N GLN A 125 -13.60 -5.30 21.77
CA GLN A 125 -13.47 -6.45 22.65
C GLN A 125 -12.08 -6.57 23.24
N ILE A 126 -11.98 -7.07 24.47
CA ILE A 126 -10.69 -7.34 25.10
C ILE A 126 -9.92 -8.35 24.26
N GLY A 127 -8.65 -8.03 23.96
CA GLY A 127 -7.75 -8.86 23.16
C GLY A 127 -7.75 -8.53 21.67
N GLU A 128 -8.62 -7.64 21.19
CA GLU A 128 -8.51 -7.10 19.84
C GLU A 128 -7.25 -6.26 19.69
N VAL A 129 -6.67 -6.28 18.49
CA VAL A 129 -5.45 -5.56 18.18
C VAL A 129 -5.80 -4.40 17.26
N LEU A 130 -5.55 -3.20 17.73
CA LEU A 130 -5.77 -1.96 16.98
C LEU A 130 -4.43 -1.44 16.45
N THR A 131 -4.42 -1.01 15.20
CA THR A 131 -3.28 -0.30 14.59
C THR A 131 -3.33 1.16 15.01
N LEU A 132 -2.24 1.64 15.60
CA LEU A 132 -2.07 3.03 16.02
C LEU A 132 -1.25 3.83 15.02
N SER A 133 -0.35 3.18 14.30
CA SER A 133 0.45 3.76 13.24
C SER A 133 0.77 2.68 12.23
N GLU A 134 0.56 2.98 10.95
CA GLU A 134 0.96 2.07 9.87
C GLU A 134 2.48 2.02 9.72
N ALA A 135 2.96 0.91 9.19
CA ALA A 135 4.35 0.80 8.79
C ALA A 135 4.65 1.74 7.63
N VAL A 136 5.68 2.57 7.77
CA VAL A 136 6.13 3.47 6.70
C VAL A 136 7.30 2.81 5.97
N PRO A 137 7.18 2.40 4.70
CA PRO A 137 8.29 1.86 3.94
C PRO A 137 9.34 2.94 3.64
N TYR A 138 10.56 2.52 3.28
CA TYR A 138 11.56 3.46 2.77
C TYR A 138 11.20 3.97 1.38
N LEU A 139 10.62 3.11 0.55
CA LEU A 139 10.14 3.46 -0.78
C LEU A 139 8.75 2.86 -1.00
N THR A 140 7.88 3.68 -1.55
CA THR A 140 6.52 3.30 -1.96
C THR A 140 6.48 3.23 -3.48
N VAL A 141 6.30 2.04 -4.02
CA VAL A 141 6.20 1.82 -5.47
C VAL A 141 4.75 1.93 -5.90
N THR A 142 4.46 2.92 -6.74
CA THR A 142 3.14 3.09 -7.37
C THR A 142 3.21 2.60 -8.81
N VAL A 143 2.42 1.57 -9.13
CA VAL A 143 2.30 0.99 -10.47
C VAL A 143 0.92 1.27 -11.03
N LYS A 144 0.85 1.85 -12.22
CA LYS A 144 -0.37 1.92 -13.03
C LYS A 144 -0.27 0.92 -14.16
N GLN A 145 -1.24 0.03 -14.26
CA GLN A 145 -1.28 -0.97 -15.32
C GLN A 145 -2.66 -1.06 -15.96
N ARG A 146 -2.70 -1.61 -17.17
CA ARG A 146 -3.93 -1.88 -17.90
C ARG A 146 -4.30 -3.33 -17.73
N GLU A 147 -5.49 -3.57 -17.21
CA GLU A 147 -6.01 -4.91 -17.03
C GLU A 147 -7.11 -5.21 -18.05
N TYR A 148 -7.14 -6.47 -18.49
CA TYR A 148 -8.11 -7.04 -19.39
C TYR A 148 -8.70 -8.27 -18.71
N TYR A 149 -10.00 -8.26 -18.45
CA TYR A 149 -10.65 -9.38 -17.77
C TYR A 149 -12.10 -9.50 -18.18
N VAL A 150 -12.67 -10.69 -17.96
CA VAL A 150 -14.09 -10.94 -18.14
C VAL A 150 -14.79 -10.85 -16.79
N GLU A 151 -15.84 -10.03 -16.73
CA GLU A 151 -16.67 -9.83 -15.54
C GLU A 151 -18.05 -10.47 -15.76
N ASP A 152 -18.58 -11.10 -14.70
CA ASP A 152 -19.94 -11.62 -14.71
C ASP A 152 -20.96 -10.48 -14.65
N VAL A 153 -21.91 -10.48 -15.59
CA VAL A 153 -23.04 -9.54 -15.62
C VAL A 153 -24.22 -10.17 -14.89
N MET A 154 -24.68 -9.53 -13.82
CA MET A 154 -25.81 -10.05 -13.05
C MET A 154 -27.11 -9.96 -13.84
N TYR A 155 -27.96 -10.97 -13.71
CA TYR A 155 -29.31 -10.98 -14.25
C TYR A 155 -30.28 -10.20 -13.33
N ASP A 156 -31.32 -9.66 -13.94
CA ASP A 156 -32.40 -9.01 -13.20
C ASP A 156 -33.33 -10.04 -12.56
N ILE A 157 -33.88 -9.72 -11.39
CA ILE A 157 -34.86 -10.56 -10.69
C ILE A 157 -36.23 -9.93 -10.84
N GLU A 158 -37.11 -10.64 -11.54
CA GLU A 158 -38.51 -10.28 -11.65
C GLU A 158 -39.37 -11.03 -10.62
N TYR A 159 -40.21 -10.31 -9.91
CA TYR A 159 -41.16 -10.89 -8.97
C TYR A 159 -42.56 -10.87 -9.57
N THR A 160 -43.24 -12.04 -9.51
CA THR A 160 -44.62 -12.18 -9.93
C THR A 160 -45.47 -12.60 -8.75
N ASP A 161 -46.52 -11.85 -8.44
CA ASP A 161 -47.44 -12.20 -7.37
C ASP A 161 -48.23 -13.46 -7.69
N THR A 162 -48.43 -14.29 -6.65
CA THR A 162 -49.20 -15.52 -6.75
C THR A 162 -50.11 -15.70 -5.53
N ALA A 163 -51.29 -16.24 -5.71
CA ALA A 163 -52.21 -16.58 -4.67
C ALA A 163 -51.85 -17.87 -3.91
N TYR A 164 -50.82 -18.60 -4.35
CA TYR A 164 -50.48 -19.92 -3.81
C TYR A 164 -49.34 -19.90 -2.76
N LEU A 165 -48.80 -18.73 -2.47
CA LEU A 165 -47.75 -18.56 -1.45
C LEU A 165 -48.20 -17.57 -0.37
N TYR A 166 -47.72 -17.76 0.86
CA TYR A 166 -47.94 -16.79 1.91
C TYR A 166 -47.12 -15.51 1.68
N LYS A 167 -47.62 -14.41 2.21
CA LYS A 167 -46.93 -13.11 2.10
C LYS A 167 -45.52 -13.21 2.73
N GLY A 168 -44.52 -12.97 1.91
CA GLY A 168 -43.08 -13.07 2.28
C GLY A 168 -42.39 -14.34 1.83
N ASP A 169 -43.17 -15.37 1.42
CA ASP A 169 -42.59 -16.57 0.78
C ASP A 169 -42.34 -16.33 -0.71
N TYR A 170 -41.30 -16.96 -1.22
CA TYR A 170 -40.98 -16.94 -2.66
C TYR A 170 -40.57 -18.32 -3.15
N LYS A 171 -40.79 -18.56 -4.43
CA LYS A 171 -40.36 -19.75 -5.12
C LYS A 171 -39.72 -19.37 -6.45
N VAL A 172 -38.49 -19.83 -6.68
CA VAL A 172 -37.82 -19.64 -7.97
C VAL A 172 -38.56 -20.46 -9.02
N VAL A 173 -39.07 -19.79 -10.04
CA VAL A 173 -39.78 -20.41 -11.18
C VAL A 173 -38.84 -20.65 -12.34
N SER A 174 -37.93 -19.71 -12.57
CA SER A 174 -36.86 -19.83 -13.56
C SER A 174 -35.55 -19.36 -12.88
N ALA A 175 -34.49 -20.12 -13.01
CA ALA A 175 -33.18 -19.72 -12.57
C ALA A 175 -32.60 -18.70 -13.58
N GLY A 176 -32.02 -17.61 -13.06
CA GLY A 176 -31.26 -16.70 -13.90
C GLY A 176 -29.88 -17.27 -14.24
N GLU A 177 -29.33 -16.83 -15.36
CA GLU A 177 -27.97 -17.11 -15.77
C GLU A 177 -27.18 -15.82 -15.82
N TYR A 178 -25.93 -15.86 -15.37
CA TYR A 178 -25.04 -14.71 -15.51
C TYR A 178 -24.68 -14.47 -16.97
N GLY A 179 -24.69 -13.21 -17.35
CA GLY A 179 -24.06 -12.74 -18.56
C GLY A 179 -22.55 -12.62 -18.39
N ALA A 180 -21.85 -12.13 -19.40
CA ALA A 180 -20.42 -11.86 -19.35
C ALA A 180 -20.09 -10.56 -20.11
N ALA A 181 -19.18 -9.77 -19.60
CA ALA A 181 -18.67 -8.58 -20.24
C ALA A 181 -17.13 -8.61 -20.29
N ASP A 182 -16.56 -8.18 -21.40
CA ASP A 182 -15.13 -7.94 -21.56
C ASP A 182 -14.82 -6.53 -21.06
N VAL A 183 -13.95 -6.43 -20.06
CA VAL A 183 -13.65 -5.19 -19.35
C VAL A 183 -12.18 -4.82 -19.55
N VAL A 184 -11.94 -3.55 -19.84
CA VAL A 184 -10.62 -2.93 -19.84
C VAL A 184 -10.61 -1.87 -18.77
N ALA A 185 -9.66 -1.97 -17.83
CA ALA A 185 -9.52 -1.03 -16.74
C ALA A 185 -8.07 -0.54 -16.60
N ASN A 186 -7.90 0.70 -16.13
CA ASN A 186 -6.65 1.13 -15.55
C ASN A 186 -6.73 0.89 -14.04
N VAL A 187 -5.72 0.22 -13.52
CA VAL A 187 -5.62 -0.11 -12.08
C VAL A 187 -4.34 0.47 -11.52
N THR A 188 -4.45 1.10 -10.36
CA THR A 188 -3.31 1.63 -9.61
C THR A 188 -3.04 0.74 -8.41
N TYR A 189 -1.81 0.29 -8.30
CA TYR A 189 -1.30 -0.48 -7.17
C TYR A 189 -0.28 0.35 -6.40
N VAL A 190 -0.38 0.35 -5.10
CA VAL A 190 0.62 0.93 -4.18
C VAL A 190 1.21 -0.21 -3.36
N ASN A 191 2.52 -0.46 -3.50
CA ASN A 191 3.21 -1.60 -2.90
C ASN A 191 2.50 -2.95 -3.15
N GLY A 192 1.94 -3.13 -4.36
CA GLY A 192 1.23 -4.35 -4.75
C GLY A 192 -0.22 -4.45 -4.28
N VAL A 193 -0.74 -3.47 -3.56
CA VAL A 193 -2.14 -3.40 -3.12
C VAL A 193 -2.93 -2.50 -4.07
N GLU A 194 -4.04 -3.00 -4.62
CA GLU A 194 -4.94 -2.20 -5.46
C GLU A 194 -5.55 -1.06 -4.64
N THR A 195 -5.38 0.17 -5.13
CA THR A 195 -5.90 1.39 -4.49
C THR A 195 -6.94 2.10 -5.33
N GLU A 196 -6.87 1.96 -6.65
CA GLU A 196 -7.80 2.61 -7.57
C GLU A 196 -8.03 1.74 -8.80
N ARG A 197 -9.28 1.66 -9.26
CA ARG A 197 -9.68 1.00 -10.51
C ARG A 197 -10.60 1.90 -11.32
N THR A 198 -10.19 2.23 -12.54
CA THR A 198 -10.98 3.02 -13.48
C THR A 198 -11.32 2.18 -14.70
N ILE A 199 -12.59 1.86 -14.90
CA ILE A 199 -13.07 1.13 -16.08
C ILE A 199 -13.01 2.07 -17.28
N LEU A 200 -12.32 1.64 -18.34
CA LEU A 200 -12.19 2.38 -19.60
C LEU A 200 -13.24 1.95 -20.62
N SER A 201 -13.52 0.65 -20.67
CA SER A 201 -14.55 0.08 -21.52
C SER A 201 -15.10 -1.21 -20.92
N SER A 202 -16.39 -1.46 -21.17
CA SER A 202 -17.05 -2.71 -20.85
C SER A 202 -17.93 -3.08 -22.06
N VAL A 203 -17.72 -4.26 -22.63
CA VAL A 203 -18.46 -4.75 -23.80
C VAL A 203 -19.11 -6.05 -23.43
N THR A 204 -20.44 -6.10 -23.50
CA THR A 204 -21.20 -7.31 -23.21
C THR A 204 -20.88 -8.39 -24.25
N LEU A 205 -20.40 -9.53 -23.80
CA LEU A 205 -20.12 -10.73 -24.59
C LEU A 205 -21.32 -11.68 -24.62
N LYS A 206 -22.03 -11.78 -23.50
CA LYS A 206 -23.23 -12.59 -23.31
C LYS A 206 -24.20 -11.80 -22.43
N GLU A 207 -25.45 -11.64 -22.89
CA GLU A 207 -26.50 -11.09 -22.04
C GLU A 207 -26.88 -12.10 -20.94
N PRO A 208 -27.27 -11.62 -19.77
CA PRO A 208 -27.72 -12.46 -18.67
C PRO A 208 -29.08 -13.13 -18.95
#